data_a797cc640364e618a036afc67f6ad5c6
#
_entry.id   a797cc640364e618a036afc67f6ad5c6
#
_cell.length_a   1.000
_cell.length_b   1.000
_cell.length_c   1.000
_cell.angle_alpha   90.00
_cell.angle_beta   90.00
_cell.angle_gamma   90.00
#
_symmetry.space_group_name_H-M   'P 1'
#
loop_
_entity.id
_entity.type
_entity.pdbx_description
1 polymer ?
#
loop_
_entity_poly.entity_id
_entity_poly.type
_entity_poly.pdbx_seq_one_letter_code
_entity_poly.pdbx_strand_id
1 'polypeptide(L)'
;MITRWTLCIALMAILTNVVHAPASWGQAEPAENTDEQRRSSSAAPAGQEQDANRPDVERQDMPPRPVLQIINGSPQRLQIFWLESSDRRLPRGQIAPGDQTFINTTLGHRFVLVGEEDGFEMPVTVEVPIQAVRFDPPDPRGIPAFYTQRVFVDGFPIVASPQVNPYALQEAAYLVRLMLAKRSDVLEAMVKSGARMCILAHNEFTTDQPEFVWLGRRPPRGFEQLDGKDYWDARARGLGGSQRDPFCSSAEENLLGYPGDPYAAECILIHELAHNIHLRGLCNVDPSFDRRLRETYEAAMEAGLWKGKYASVNHHEYFAEGVQSWFDNNREHDHDHNHVNTREELKEYDPGLAALCHEVFGDTELRYTKPVTRLHGHLEGYDPAAAPKFRWPERLQHAQRLIRQAAQRRNEEADRS
;
A
#
# COMPACT_ATOMS: atom_id res chain seq x y z
N MET A 1 -16.37 31.70 -21.53
CA MET A 1 -15.11 31.17 -20.97
C MET A 1 -15.51 30.33 -19.76
N ILE A 2 -15.91 29.13 -20.01
CA ILE A 2 -16.40 28.23 -18.96
C ILE A 2 -15.48 26.99 -18.98
N THR A 3 -14.63 26.99 -18.06
CA THR A 3 -14.14 25.96 -17.17
C THR A 3 -13.68 24.62 -17.77
N ARG A 4 -12.36 24.51 -17.93
CA ARG A 4 -11.62 23.26 -18.16
C ARG A 4 -11.20 22.54 -16.86
N TRP A 5 -11.80 22.85 -15.73
CA TRP A 5 -11.32 22.42 -14.39
C TRP A 5 -12.05 21.23 -13.79
N THR A 6 -13.12 20.74 -14.40
CA THR A 6 -13.98 19.70 -13.80
C THR A 6 -13.56 18.25 -14.12
N LEU A 7 -12.36 18.01 -14.66
CA LEU A 7 -12.09 16.75 -15.35
C LEU A 7 -11.16 15.75 -14.61
N CYS A 8 -10.59 16.11 -13.45
CA CYS A 8 -9.61 15.23 -12.76
C CYS A 8 -10.18 14.43 -11.57
N ILE A 9 -11.42 14.64 -11.20
CA ILE A 9 -11.95 14.33 -9.87
C ILE A 9 -12.44 12.88 -9.70
N ALA A 10 -12.74 12.16 -10.77
CA ALA A 10 -13.39 10.86 -10.70
C ALA A 10 -12.44 9.65 -10.50
N LEU A 11 -11.15 9.89 -10.26
CA LEU A 11 -10.15 8.81 -10.34
C LEU A 11 -9.90 8.05 -9.04
N MET A 12 -10.13 8.62 -7.89
CA MET A 12 -9.76 7.98 -6.61
C MET A 12 -10.73 6.92 -6.07
N ALA A 13 -12.02 7.03 -6.30
CA ALA A 13 -13.06 6.20 -5.66
C ALA A 13 -13.05 4.69 -5.98
N ILE A 14 -12.05 4.12 -6.65
CA ILE A 14 -12.10 2.72 -7.12
C ILE A 14 -11.10 1.79 -6.41
N LEU A 15 -10.13 2.30 -5.66
CA LEU A 15 -9.04 1.47 -5.10
C LEU A 15 -9.50 0.40 -4.10
N THR A 16 -10.58 0.62 -3.40
CA THR A 16 -10.94 -0.17 -2.23
C THR A 16 -11.67 -1.47 -2.51
N ASN A 17 -12.40 -1.58 -3.62
CA ASN A 17 -13.08 -2.84 -3.95
C ASN A 17 -12.20 -3.91 -4.62
N VAL A 18 -10.97 -3.58 -5.00
CA VAL A 18 -10.04 -4.55 -5.63
C VAL A 18 -9.15 -5.24 -4.59
N VAL A 19 -8.90 -4.59 -3.46
CA VAL A 19 -8.08 -5.15 -2.37
C VAL A 19 -8.86 -6.11 -1.48
N HIS A 20 -10.19 -6.03 -1.48
CA HIS A 20 -11.09 -6.87 -0.67
C HIS A 20 -11.82 -7.97 -1.46
N ALA A 21 -11.35 -8.35 -2.64
CA ALA A 21 -11.79 -9.61 -3.22
C ALA A 21 -11.31 -10.76 -2.31
N PRO A 22 -12.21 -11.62 -1.80
CA PRO A 22 -11.76 -12.77 -1.04
C PRO A 22 -10.81 -13.59 -1.89
N ALA A 23 -9.80 -14.15 -1.26
CA ALA A 23 -8.79 -14.99 -1.86
C ALA A 23 -9.41 -16.22 -2.53
N SER A 24 -9.85 -16.07 -3.79
CA SER A 24 -10.15 -17.16 -4.70
C SER A 24 -9.46 -16.89 -6.04
N TRP A 25 -8.14 -16.78 -5.97
CA TRP A 25 -7.31 -16.61 -7.13
C TRP A 25 -6.50 -17.87 -7.36
N GLY A 26 -7.06 -18.74 -8.23
CA GLY A 26 -6.32 -19.68 -9.05
C GLY A 26 -5.56 -20.77 -8.32
N GLN A 27 -6.26 -21.67 -7.61
CA GLN A 27 -5.86 -23.06 -7.73
C GLN A 27 -6.49 -23.58 -9.02
N ALA A 28 -5.66 -23.88 -10.01
CA ALA A 28 -6.03 -24.74 -11.10
C ALA A 28 -6.28 -26.12 -10.48
N GLU A 29 -7.51 -26.59 -10.56
CA GLU A 29 -7.85 -27.98 -10.24
C GLU A 29 -7.07 -28.89 -11.20
N PRO A 30 -6.38 -29.92 -10.69
CA PRO A 30 -5.96 -31.03 -11.55
C PRO A 30 -7.18 -31.89 -11.88
N ALA A 31 -7.25 -32.29 -13.14
CA ALA A 31 -8.25 -33.17 -13.68
C ALA A 31 -8.47 -34.41 -12.80
N GLU A 32 -9.75 -34.73 -12.62
CA GLU A 32 -10.21 -36.01 -12.03
C GLU A 32 -9.54 -37.19 -12.74
N ASN A 33 -8.93 -38.02 -11.94
CA ASN A 33 -8.66 -39.41 -12.34
C ASN A 33 -9.31 -40.32 -11.30
N THR A 34 -10.37 -40.92 -11.72
CA THR A 34 -11.08 -42.01 -11.02
C THR A 34 -10.17 -43.21 -10.89
N ASP A 35 -9.92 -43.68 -9.67
CA ASP A 35 -9.92 -45.12 -9.41
C ASP A 35 -10.20 -45.47 -7.94
N GLU A 36 -11.02 -46.49 -7.81
CA GLU A 36 -11.62 -47.03 -6.62
C GLU A 36 -10.67 -47.90 -5.77
N GLN A 37 -11.03 -47.97 -4.50
CA GLN A 37 -10.76 -49.09 -3.58
C GLN A 37 -9.41 -49.10 -2.81
N ARG A 38 -9.47 -48.84 -1.52
CA ARG A 38 -9.41 -49.90 -0.48
C ARG A 38 -9.60 -49.35 0.94
N ARG A 39 -10.57 -49.93 1.62
CA ARG A 39 -10.76 -49.81 3.08
C ARG A 39 -9.63 -50.47 3.83
N SER A 40 -9.14 -49.87 4.92
CA SER A 40 -8.85 -50.59 6.16
C SER A 40 -8.86 -49.65 7.36
N SER A 41 -9.58 -50.05 8.35
CA SER A 41 -9.84 -49.47 9.65
C SER A 41 -8.58 -49.45 10.55
N SER A 42 -8.35 -48.34 11.28
CA SER A 42 -7.83 -48.46 12.63
C SER A 42 -8.30 -47.29 13.50
N ALA A 43 -8.74 -47.62 14.70
CA ALA A 43 -9.43 -46.82 15.68
C ALA A 43 -8.58 -45.66 16.22
N ALA A 44 -9.22 -44.50 16.41
CA ALA A 44 -8.73 -43.41 17.24
C ALA A 44 -9.00 -43.68 18.72
N PRO A 45 -8.10 -43.29 19.65
CA PRO A 45 -8.43 -43.24 21.04
C PRO A 45 -9.27 -42.03 21.38
N ALA A 46 -10.34 -42.26 22.11
CA ALA A 46 -11.21 -41.24 22.69
C ALA A 46 -10.47 -40.47 23.79
N GLY A 47 -10.71 -39.16 23.83
CA GLY A 47 -10.39 -38.34 25.00
C GLY A 47 -9.94 -36.94 24.62
N GLN A 48 -10.91 -36.02 24.50
CA GLN A 48 -10.96 -34.68 25.09
C GLN A 48 -12.08 -33.86 24.44
N GLU A 49 -13.32 -34.21 24.81
CA GLU A 49 -14.41 -33.21 24.87
C GLU A 49 -14.16 -32.38 26.13
N GLN A 50 -13.73 -31.15 25.98
CA GLN A 50 -13.97 -30.00 26.88
C GLN A 50 -13.19 -28.80 26.35
N ASP A 51 -13.82 -27.97 25.57
CA ASP A 51 -13.72 -26.49 25.65
C ASP A 51 -14.58 -25.81 24.56
N ALA A 52 -15.86 -26.16 24.49
CA ALA A 52 -16.83 -25.55 23.56
C ALA A 52 -17.58 -24.34 24.18
N ASN A 53 -17.11 -23.78 25.30
CA ASN A 53 -17.84 -22.71 25.99
C ASN A 53 -16.93 -21.61 26.55
N ARG A 54 -16.00 -21.09 25.73
CA ARG A 54 -15.39 -19.80 25.99
C ARG A 54 -16.11 -18.73 25.16
N PRO A 55 -16.51 -17.60 25.76
CA PRO A 55 -17.19 -16.55 25.03
C PRO A 55 -16.26 -15.96 23.94
N ASP A 56 -16.85 -15.63 22.78
CA ASP A 56 -16.16 -15.09 21.59
C ASP A 56 -15.29 -13.82 21.83
N VAL A 57 -15.46 -13.17 22.97
CA VAL A 57 -14.72 -11.96 23.39
C VAL A 57 -13.22 -12.22 23.58
N GLU A 58 -12.81 -13.41 24.06
CA GLU A 58 -11.39 -13.73 24.27
C GLU A 58 -10.64 -14.10 22.98
N ARG A 59 -11.34 -14.38 21.86
CA ARG A 59 -10.69 -14.68 20.57
C ARG A 59 -10.35 -13.44 19.74
N GLN A 60 -10.93 -12.28 20.07
CA GLN A 60 -10.71 -11.03 19.32
C GLN A 60 -9.42 -10.30 19.70
N ASP A 61 -8.84 -10.58 20.87
CA ASP A 61 -7.66 -9.86 21.38
C ASP A 61 -6.32 -10.62 21.25
N MET A 62 -6.34 -11.80 20.64
CA MET A 62 -5.06 -12.47 20.37
C MET A 62 -4.42 -11.82 19.12
N PRO A 63 -3.15 -11.39 19.22
CA PRO A 63 -2.46 -10.87 18.06
C PRO A 63 -2.50 -11.91 16.93
N PRO A 64 -2.76 -11.46 15.69
CA PRO A 64 -2.80 -12.37 14.55
C PRO A 64 -1.49 -13.17 14.49
N ARG A 65 -1.58 -14.45 14.13
CA ARG A 65 -0.38 -15.26 13.94
C ARG A 65 0.55 -14.58 12.96
N PRO A 66 1.84 -14.46 13.25
CA PRO A 66 2.80 -13.86 12.33
C PRO A 66 2.74 -14.52 10.95
N VAL A 67 2.73 -13.68 9.91
CA VAL A 67 2.72 -14.09 8.51
C VAL A 67 3.94 -13.51 7.83
N LEU A 68 4.73 -14.38 7.21
CA LEU A 68 5.82 -14.00 6.31
C LEU A 68 5.35 -14.14 4.87
N GLN A 69 5.26 -13.03 4.16
CA GLN A 69 5.09 -13.01 2.71
C GLN A 69 6.47 -13.07 2.05
N ILE A 70 6.63 -13.93 1.06
CA ILE A 70 7.85 -14.02 0.26
C ILE A 70 7.47 -13.77 -1.19
N ILE A 71 8.08 -12.75 -1.79
CA ILE A 71 7.85 -12.31 -3.17
C ILE A 71 9.11 -12.65 -3.98
N ASN A 72 8.96 -13.47 -5.00
CA ASN A 72 10.05 -13.76 -5.94
C ASN A 72 10.07 -12.70 -7.06
N GLY A 73 10.93 -11.69 -6.93
CA GLY A 73 11.15 -10.66 -7.94
C GLY A 73 12.19 -11.06 -9.00
N SER A 74 12.86 -12.19 -8.82
CA SER A 74 13.90 -12.65 -9.73
C SER A 74 13.32 -13.43 -10.92
N PRO A 75 14.08 -13.58 -12.03
CA PRO A 75 13.66 -14.38 -13.18
C PRO A 75 13.81 -15.90 -12.96
N GLN A 76 14.38 -16.33 -11.85
CA GLN A 76 14.64 -17.72 -11.51
C GLN A 76 13.65 -18.27 -10.49
N ARG A 77 13.55 -19.59 -10.35
CA ARG A 77 12.80 -20.24 -9.29
C ARG A 77 13.50 -20.01 -7.94
N LEU A 78 12.72 -19.75 -6.90
CA LEU A 78 13.18 -19.50 -5.55
C LEU A 78 12.85 -20.69 -4.66
N GLN A 79 13.83 -21.23 -3.97
CA GLN A 79 13.65 -22.28 -2.94
C GLN A 79 13.59 -21.66 -1.55
N ILE A 80 12.72 -22.18 -0.70
CA ILE A 80 12.51 -21.71 0.68
C ILE A 80 12.94 -22.83 1.63
N PHE A 81 13.81 -22.49 2.58
CA PHE A 81 14.19 -23.37 3.66
C PHE A 81 13.91 -22.70 5.02
N TRP A 82 13.31 -23.46 5.93
CA TRP A 82 13.24 -23.08 7.34
C TRP A 82 14.48 -23.57 8.05
N LEU A 83 15.07 -22.73 8.89
CA LEU A 83 16.24 -23.07 9.69
C LEU A 83 15.79 -23.57 11.08
N GLU A 84 15.74 -24.88 11.25
CA GLU A 84 15.42 -25.50 12.53
C GLU A 84 16.54 -25.28 13.55
N SER A 85 17.80 -25.29 13.06
CA SER A 85 19.01 -24.97 13.82
C SER A 85 20.03 -24.30 12.88
N SER A 86 21.23 -23.97 13.39
CA SER A 86 22.32 -23.43 12.55
C SER A 86 22.67 -24.32 11.38
N ASP A 87 22.55 -25.65 11.54
CA ASP A 87 23.08 -26.65 10.60
C ASP A 87 21.97 -27.44 9.88
N ARG A 88 20.70 -27.22 10.25
CA ARG A 88 19.58 -27.99 9.69
C ARG A 88 18.59 -27.11 8.96
N ARG A 89 18.58 -27.26 7.61
CA ARG A 89 17.64 -26.60 6.70
C ARG A 89 16.53 -27.59 6.32
N LEU A 90 15.29 -27.20 6.52
CA LEU A 90 14.11 -27.99 6.13
C LEU A 90 13.39 -27.29 4.98
N PRO A 91 13.17 -27.98 3.83
CA PRO A 91 12.48 -27.38 2.69
C PRO A 91 11.04 -27.00 3.05
N ARG A 92 10.60 -25.84 2.58
CA ARG A 92 9.25 -25.29 2.81
C ARG A 92 8.48 -24.95 1.54
N GLY A 93 9.09 -25.16 0.39
CA GLY A 93 8.47 -24.95 -0.91
C GLY A 93 9.34 -24.18 -1.87
N GLN A 94 8.72 -23.83 -3.01
CA GLN A 94 9.36 -23.11 -4.10
C GLN A 94 8.39 -22.05 -4.61
N ILE A 95 8.92 -20.95 -5.16
CA ILE A 95 8.14 -19.87 -5.76
C ILE A 95 8.64 -19.67 -7.21
N ALA A 96 7.71 -19.66 -8.16
CA ALA A 96 8.03 -19.34 -9.55
C ALA A 96 8.42 -17.87 -9.73
N PRO A 97 9.12 -17.50 -10.81
CA PRO A 97 9.42 -16.11 -11.14
C PRO A 97 8.18 -15.22 -11.13
N GLY A 98 8.25 -14.10 -10.42
CA GLY A 98 7.16 -13.12 -10.33
C GLY A 98 5.95 -13.54 -9.50
N ASP A 99 6.03 -14.68 -8.80
CA ASP A 99 4.99 -15.16 -7.89
C ASP A 99 5.35 -14.90 -6.43
N GLN A 100 4.42 -15.21 -5.53
CA GLN A 100 4.58 -15.01 -4.09
C GLN A 100 3.92 -16.13 -3.29
N THR A 101 4.32 -16.24 -2.01
CA THR A 101 3.69 -17.16 -1.05
C THR A 101 3.57 -16.52 0.33
N PHE A 102 2.67 -17.07 1.17
CA PHE A 102 2.46 -16.64 2.54
C PHE A 102 2.70 -17.82 3.48
N ILE A 103 3.50 -17.61 4.50
CA ILE A 103 3.85 -18.64 5.50
C ILE A 103 3.36 -18.16 6.86
N ASN A 104 2.41 -18.89 7.46
CA ASN A 104 2.09 -18.72 8.87
C ASN A 104 3.28 -19.20 9.70
N THR A 105 3.76 -18.37 10.61
CA THR A 105 5.03 -18.58 11.28
C THR A 105 5.01 -18.09 12.74
N THR A 106 6.16 -17.86 13.33
CA THR A 106 6.34 -17.35 14.69
C THR A 106 7.47 -16.32 14.67
N LEU A 107 7.39 -15.30 15.50
CA LEU A 107 8.48 -14.32 15.67
C LEU A 107 9.78 -15.05 16.07
N GLY A 108 10.90 -14.63 15.50
CA GLY A 108 12.20 -15.24 15.68
C GLY A 108 12.48 -16.46 14.78
N HIS A 109 11.49 -17.00 14.06
CA HIS A 109 11.76 -18.04 13.06
C HIS A 109 12.67 -17.50 11.96
N ARG A 110 13.59 -18.35 11.52
CA ARG A 110 14.58 -18.02 10.51
C ARG A 110 14.37 -18.87 9.25
N PHE A 111 14.51 -18.22 8.13
CA PHE A 111 14.44 -18.84 6.81
C PHE A 111 15.69 -18.48 6.02
N VAL A 112 15.97 -19.27 4.99
CA VAL A 112 16.89 -18.88 3.93
C VAL A 112 16.20 -19.09 2.60
N LEU A 113 16.27 -18.07 1.77
CA LEU A 113 15.76 -18.06 0.40
C LEU A 113 16.95 -18.29 -0.52
N VAL A 114 16.83 -19.23 -1.46
CA VAL A 114 17.93 -19.64 -2.32
C VAL A 114 17.49 -19.59 -3.77
N GLY A 115 18.18 -18.80 -4.57
CA GLY A 115 18.00 -18.78 -6.03
C GLY A 115 18.48 -20.08 -6.64
N GLU A 116 17.66 -20.72 -7.49
CA GLU A 116 17.96 -22.04 -8.05
C GLU A 116 19.10 -22.00 -9.07
N GLU A 117 19.26 -20.89 -9.80
CA GLU A 117 20.26 -20.79 -10.89
C GLU A 117 21.58 -20.21 -10.41
N ASP A 118 21.55 -19.15 -9.60
CA ASP A 118 22.74 -18.42 -9.18
C ASP A 118 23.24 -18.81 -7.76
N GLY A 119 22.44 -19.58 -7.03
CA GLY A 119 22.76 -19.99 -5.66
C GLY A 119 22.80 -18.83 -4.65
N PHE A 120 22.29 -17.64 -5.02
CA PHE A 120 22.24 -16.51 -4.11
C PHE A 120 21.37 -16.84 -2.88
N GLU A 121 21.91 -16.65 -1.70
CA GLU A 121 21.23 -16.90 -0.43
C GLU A 121 20.83 -15.60 0.24
N MET A 122 19.54 -15.48 0.61
CA MET A 122 19.01 -14.39 1.42
C MET A 122 18.49 -14.93 2.74
N PRO A 123 19.17 -14.66 3.86
CA PRO A 123 18.66 -15.01 5.18
C PRO A 123 17.52 -14.09 5.59
N VAL A 124 16.49 -14.64 6.21
CA VAL A 124 15.30 -13.93 6.68
C VAL A 124 15.01 -14.35 8.12
N THR A 125 14.85 -13.35 9.00
CA THR A 125 14.32 -13.55 10.35
C THR A 125 12.95 -12.90 10.45
N VAL A 126 11.98 -13.56 11.05
CA VAL A 126 10.64 -13.02 11.27
C VAL A 126 10.69 -12.11 12.50
N GLU A 127 10.59 -10.80 12.29
CA GLU A 127 10.79 -9.80 13.34
C GLU A 127 9.49 -9.08 13.72
N VAL A 128 8.48 -9.07 12.84
CA VAL A 128 7.19 -8.42 13.07
C VAL A 128 6.04 -9.32 12.60
N PRO A 129 4.82 -9.15 13.14
CA PRO A 129 3.66 -9.98 12.79
C PRO A 129 3.28 -9.96 11.29
N ILE A 130 3.38 -8.81 10.64
CA ILE A 130 3.05 -8.63 9.23
C ILE A 130 4.35 -8.29 8.51
N GLN A 131 5.03 -9.31 7.97
CA GLN A 131 6.33 -9.14 7.31
C GLN A 131 6.29 -9.64 5.88
N ALA A 132 6.95 -8.89 4.99
CA ALA A 132 7.20 -9.30 3.62
C ALA A 132 8.69 -9.20 3.31
N VAL A 133 9.16 -10.08 2.46
CA VAL A 133 10.50 -10.00 1.87
C VAL A 133 10.39 -10.19 0.35
N ARG A 134 11.09 -9.37 -0.38
CA ARG A 134 11.24 -9.54 -1.83
C ARG A 134 12.63 -10.11 -2.11
N PHE A 135 12.68 -11.21 -2.83
CA PHE A 135 13.94 -11.78 -3.32
C PHE A 135 14.24 -11.20 -4.70
N ASP A 136 15.27 -10.38 -4.80
CA ASP A 136 15.68 -9.71 -6.04
C ASP A 136 17.23 -9.56 -6.04
N PRO A 137 17.98 -10.65 -6.31
CA PRO A 137 19.43 -10.65 -6.25
C PRO A 137 20.05 -9.67 -7.27
N PRO A 138 21.23 -9.12 -6.99
CA PRO A 138 22.06 -9.42 -5.83
C PRO A 138 21.78 -8.53 -4.60
N ASP A 139 20.71 -7.74 -4.58
CA ASP A 139 20.43 -6.83 -3.47
C ASP A 139 19.87 -7.60 -2.25
N PRO A 140 20.53 -7.57 -1.08
CA PRO A 140 20.08 -8.30 0.11
C PRO A 140 18.80 -7.74 0.75
N ARG A 141 18.34 -6.55 0.35
CA ARG A 141 17.09 -5.94 0.75
C ARG A 141 15.97 -6.19 -0.27
N GLY A 142 16.26 -6.96 -1.34
CA GLY A 142 15.33 -7.22 -2.42
C GLY A 142 14.90 -5.96 -3.17
N ILE A 143 15.78 -4.97 -3.30
CA ILE A 143 15.53 -3.77 -4.09
C ILE A 143 15.91 -4.06 -5.55
N PRO A 144 14.95 -4.04 -6.49
CA PRO A 144 15.22 -4.29 -7.91
C PRO A 144 16.32 -3.39 -8.48
N ALA A 145 17.12 -3.96 -9.40
CA ALA A 145 18.16 -3.20 -10.09
C ALA A 145 17.63 -2.04 -10.97
N PHE A 146 16.34 -2.04 -11.26
CA PHE A 146 15.62 -0.93 -11.87
C PHE A 146 15.82 0.39 -11.11
N TYR A 147 15.89 0.33 -9.77
CA TYR A 147 16.06 1.49 -8.92
C TYR A 147 17.54 1.80 -8.67
N THR A 148 18.06 2.73 -9.43
CA THR A 148 19.45 3.20 -9.30
C THR A 148 19.58 4.37 -8.33
N GLN A 149 18.50 5.09 -8.04
CA GLN A 149 18.47 6.17 -7.06
C GLN A 149 17.82 5.66 -5.77
N ARG A 150 18.45 5.92 -4.63
CA ARG A 150 18.01 5.42 -3.32
C ARG A 150 18.32 6.44 -2.24
N VAL A 151 17.32 6.72 -1.39
CA VAL A 151 17.47 7.50 -0.16
C VAL A 151 16.87 6.65 0.98
N PHE A 152 17.48 6.71 2.15
CA PHE A 152 16.98 5.98 3.31
C PHE A 152 16.66 6.95 4.45
N VAL A 153 15.50 6.77 5.05
CA VAL A 153 15.10 7.49 6.26
C VAL A 153 15.08 6.47 7.39
N ASP A 154 16.10 6.48 8.24
CA ASP A 154 16.31 5.54 9.35
C ASP A 154 16.08 4.06 8.91
N GLY A 155 16.58 3.73 7.72
CA GLY A 155 16.45 2.40 7.11
C GLY A 155 15.26 2.22 6.16
N PHE A 156 14.23 3.08 6.21
CA PHE A 156 13.09 3.02 5.29
C PHE A 156 13.52 3.43 3.87
N PRO A 157 13.37 2.52 2.87
CA PRO A 157 13.84 2.78 1.52
C PRO A 157 12.89 3.70 0.74
N ILE A 158 13.42 4.72 0.11
CA ILE A 158 12.78 5.52 -0.93
C ILE A 158 13.60 5.31 -2.19
N VAL A 159 12.99 4.76 -3.22
CA VAL A 159 13.70 4.28 -4.41
C VAL A 159 13.11 4.84 -5.69
N ALA A 160 13.95 5.02 -6.71
CA ALA A 160 13.52 5.54 -8.00
C ALA A 160 14.41 5.05 -9.14
N SER A 161 13.84 5.04 -10.34
CA SER A 161 14.58 4.85 -11.59
C SER A 161 15.56 6.02 -11.85
N PRO A 162 16.52 5.88 -12.77
CA PRO A 162 17.41 6.98 -13.13
C PRO A 162 16.70 8.16 -13.83
N GLN A 163 15.42 8.00 -14.23
CA GLN A 163 14.65 9.05 -14.90
C GLN A 163 14.04 10.07 -13.95
N VAL A 164 13.87 9.69 -12.66
CA VAL A 164 13.28 10.56 -11.64
C VAL A 164 14.23 11.67 -11.26
N ASN A 165 13.71 12.89 -11.13
CA ASN A 165 14.46 14.02 -10.60
C ASN A 165 14.90 13.73 -9.16
N PRO A 166 16.20 13.82 -8.83
CA PRO A 166 16.70 13.51 -7.48
C PRO A 166 16.05 14.31 -6.34
N TYR A 167 15.57 15.52 -6.63
CA TYR A 167 14.85 16.33 -5.66
C TYR A 167 13.51 15.69 -5.21
N ALA A 168 12.88 14.85 -6.05
CA ALA A 168 11.68 14.12 -5.63
C ALA A 168 11.95 13.13 -4.50
N LEU A 169 13.11 12.45 -4.51
CA LEU A 169 13.52 11.58 -3.42
C LEU A 169 13.83 12.38 -2.15
N GLN A 170 14.43 13.57 -2.29
CA GLN A 170 14.72 14.45 -1.15
C GLN A 170 13.44 14.98 -0.51
N GLU A 171 12.45 15.38 -1.34
CA GLU A 171 11.14 15.80 -0.87
C GLU A 171 10.41 14.65 -0.15
N ALA A 172 10.38 13.47 -0.76
CA ALA A 172 9.78 12.29 -0.14
C ALA A 172 10.45 11.96 1.22
N ALA A 173 11.79 12.00 1.28
CA ALA A 173 12.52 11.77 2.52
C ALA A 173 12.23 12.83 3.59
N TYR A 174 12.08 14.08 3.20
CA TYR A 174 11.68 15.17 4.09
C TYR A 174 10.30 14.91 4.71
N LEU A 175 9.32 14.57 3.88
CA LEU A 175 7.95 14.29 4.35
C LEU A 175 7.91 13.07 5.27
N VAL A 176 8.56 11.96 4.91
CA VAL A 176 8.64 10.75 5.76
C VAL A 176 9.23 11.08 7.13
N ARG A 177 10.34 11.85 7.18
CA ARG A 177 10.97 12.26 8.45
C ARG A 177 10.04 13.08 9.32
N LEU A 178 9.32 14.02 8.74
CA LEU A 178 8.45 14.92 9.51
C LEU A 178 7.17 14.21 9.97
N MET A 179 6.56 13.39 9.12
CA MET A 179 5.37 12.62 9.49
C MET A 179 5.66 11.66 10.65
N LEU A 180 6.81 10.98 10.63
CA LEU A 180 7.16 9.98 11.64
C LEU A 180 8.18 10.47 12.68
N ALA A 181 8.40 11.78 12.80
CA ALA A 181 9.38 12.35 13.72
C ALA A 181 9.19 11.93 15.19
N LYS A 182 7.98 11.62 15.61
CA LYS A 182 7.64 11.18 16.98
C LYS A 182 7.34 9.68 17.10
N ARG A 183 7.45 8.92 16.00
CA ARG A 183 7.07 7.51 15.92
C ARG A 183 8.16 6.68 15.24
N SER A 184 9.36 6.73 15.82
CA SER A 184 10.48 5.88 15.36
C SER A 184 10.15 4.39 15.48
N ASP A 185 9.32 3.97 16.43
CA ASP A 185 8.80 2.61 16.59
C ASP A 185 7.98 2.16 15.37
N VAL A 186 7.12 3.04 14.85
CA VAL A 186 6.31 2.77 13.65
C VAL A 186 7.21 2.69 12.41
N LEU A 187 8.16 3.62 12.27
CA LEU A 187 9.12 3.62 11.16
C LEU A 187 9.97 2.33 11.16
N GLU A 188 10.48 1.92 12.32
CA GLU A 188 11.24 0.68 12.47
C GLU A 188 10.38 -0.56 12.11
N ALA A 189 9.12 -0.60 12.54
CA ALA A 189 8.19 -1.66 12.18
C ALA A 189 7.92 -1.69 10.67
N MET A 190 7.76 -0.54 10.01
CA MET A 190 7.64 -0.46 8.56
C MET A 190 8.86 -1.03 7.85
N VAL A 191 10.07 -0.69 8.30
CA VAL A 191 11.34 -1.23 7.76
C VAL A 191 11.37 -2.75 7.89
N LYS A 192 11.13 -3.29 9.10
CA LYS A 192 11.10 -4.73 9.37
C LYS A 192 10.00 -5.45 8.59
N SER A 193 8.91 -4.76 8.33
CA SER A 193 7.80 -5.31 7.55
C SER A 193 8.09 -5.38 6.04
N GLY A 194 9.24 -4.88 5.56
CA GLY A 194 9.62 -4.85 4.15
C GLY A 194 8.98 -3.71 3.34
N ALA A 195 8.40 -2.72 4.00
CA ALA A 195 7.79 -1.57 3.35
C ALA A 195 8.82 -0.68 2.64
N ARG A 196 8.43 -0.09 1.52
CA ARG A 196 9.21 0.91 0.77
C ARG A 196 8.34 1.87 0.00
N MET A 197 8.88 3.07 -0.28
CA MET A 197 8.29 4.06 -1.18
C MET A 197 9.01 4.02 -2.53
N CYS A 198 8.22 3.87 -3.60
CA CYS A 198 8.69 3.84 -4.97
C CYS A 198 8.27 5.14 -5.68
N ILE A 199 9.22 5.93 -6.18
CA ILE A 199 8.91 7.17 -6.87
C ILE A 199 8.90 6.93 -8.38
N LEU A 200 7.80 7.35 -9.05
CA LEU A 200 7.65 7.30 -10.51
C LEU A 200 8.18 8.58 -11.14
N ALA A 201 8.87 8.47 -12.25
CA ALA A 201 9.11 9.62 -13.12
C ALA A 201 7.79 10.09 -13.79
N HIS A 202 7.74 11.35 -14.21
CA HIS A 202 6.57 11.91 -14.90
C HIS A 202 6.16 11.17 -16.18
N ASN A 203 7.07 10.40 -16.78
CA ASN A 203 6.87 9.59 -17.97
C ASN A 203 6.85 8.07 -17.69
N GLU A 204 6.94 7.65 -16.44
CA GLU A 204 6.73 6.28 -15.97
C GLU A 204 5.32 6.13 -15.38
N PHE A 205 4.77 4.92 -15.47
CA PHE A 205 3.44 4.61 -15.00
C PHE A 205 3.46 3.43 -14.02
N THR A 206 2.37 3.20 -13.34
CA THR A 206 2.27 2.22 -12.24
C THR A 206 2.90 0.87 -12.59
N THR A 207 2.57 0.31 -13.74
CA THR A 207 3.04 -1.03 -14.13
C THR A 207 4.45 -1.06 -14.73
N ASP A 208 5.11 0.09 -14.86
CA ASP A 208 6.53 0.14 -15.24
C ASP A 208 7.45 -0.15 -14.04
N GLN A 209 6.92 -0.02 -12.81
CA GLN A 209 7.65 -0.34 -11.59
C GLN A 209 7.63 -1.84 -11.29
N PRO A 210 8.79 -2.45 -10.95
CA PRO A 210 8.90 -3.90 -10.71
C PRO A 210 7.96 -4.46 -9.65
N GLU A 211 7.60 -3.67 -8.64
CA GLU A 211 6.67 -4.04 -7.58
C GLU A 211 5.22 -4.17 -8.08
N PHE A 212 4.86 -3.43 -9.11
CA PHE A 212 3.48 -3.31 -9.59
C PHE A 212 3.24 -3.91 -10.99
N VAL A 213 4.28 -4.46 -11.62
CA VAL A 213 4.18 -5.12 -12.94
C VAL A 213 3.07 -6.18 -12.99
N TRP A 214 2.84 -6.88 -11.89
CA TRP A 214 1.82 -7.94 -11.81
C TRP A 214 0.38 -7.40 -11.96
N LEU A 215 0.13 -6.13 -11.62
CA LEU A 215 -1.17 -5.47 -11.84
C LEU A 215 -1.55 -5.43 -13.31
N GLY A 216 -0.56 -5.28 -14.19
CA GLY A 216 -0.78 -5.26 -15.64
C GLY A 216 -1.21 -6.59 -16.26
N ARG A 217 -1.17 -7.70 -15.52
CA ARG A 217 -1.52 -9.03 -16.05
C ARG A 217 -2.98 -9.12 -16.48
N ARG A 218 -3.87 -8.39 -15.82
CA ARG A 218 -5.30 -8.30 -16.18
C ARG A 218 -5.96 -7.09 -15.54
N PRO A 219 -7.02 -6.54 -16.16
CA PRO A 219 -7.81 -5.48 -15.55
C PRO A 219 -8.66 -6.05 -14.41
N PRO A 220 -9.14 -5.21 -13.47
CA PRO A 220 -10.10 -5.63 -12.46
C PRO A 220 -11.47 -5.91 -13.09
N ARG A 221 -12.30 -6.61 -12.32
CA ARG A 221 -13.69 -6.92 -12.70
C ARG A 221 -14.47 -5.63 -13.04
N GLY A 222 -15.20 -5.68 -14.14
CA GLY A 222 -15.97 -4.55 -14.69
C GLY A 222 -15.19 -3.71 -15.70
N PHE A 223 -13.91 -4.05 -15.95
CA PHE A 223 -13.06 -3.38 -16.94
C PHE A 223 -12.39 -4.38 -17.90
N GLU A 224 -13.01 -5.53 -18.12
CA GLU A 224 -12.49 -6.63 -18.96
C GLU A 224 -12.25 -6.22 -20.41
N GLN A 225 -12.83 -5.11 -20.85
CA GLN A 225 -12.61 -4.50 -22.18
C GLN A 225 -11.30 -3.72 -22.29
N LEU A 226 -10.59 -3.50 -21.19
CA LEU A 226 -9.29 -2.82 -21.16
C LEU A 226 -8.15 -3.82 -21.04
N ASP A 227 -6.99 -3.47 -21.54
CA ASP A 227 -5.75 -4.10 -21.12
C ASP A 227 -5.45 -3.77 -19.65
N GLY A 228 -4.93 -4.75 -18.90
CA GLY A 228 -4.62 -4.57 -17.48
C GLY A 228 -3.60 -3.45 -17.24
N LYS A 229 -2.56 -3.39 -18.10
CA LYS A 229 -1.56 -2.33 -18.03
C LYS A 229 -2.18 -0.95 -18.25
N ASP A 230 -3.00 -0.79 -19.27
CA ASP A 230 -3.64 0.50 -19.57
C ASP A 230 -4.62 0.92 -18.48
N TYR A 231 -5.33 -0.03 -17.87
CA TYR A 231 -6.19 0.27 -16.73
C TYR A 231 -5.38 0.84 -15.56
N TRP A 232 -4.37 0.11 -15.09
CA TRP A 232 -3.61 0.51 -13.90
C TRP A 232 -2.76 1.76 -14.13
N ASP A 233 -2.17 1.90 -15.31
CA ASP A 233 -1.40 3.08 -15.68
C ASP A 233 -2.27 4.35 -15.81
N ALA A 234 -3.54 4.19 -16.24
CA ALA A 234 -4.49 5.31 -16.35
C ALA A 234 -5.15 5.68 -15.03
N ARG A 235 -5.10 4.77 -14.04
CA ARG A 235 -5.89 4.85 -12.83
C ARG A 235 -5.33 5.82 -11.82
N ALA A 236 -4.03 5.79 -11.56
CA ALA A 236 -3.42 6.55 -10.47
C ALA A 236 -1.96 6.90 -10.75
N ARG A 237 -1.47 7.91 -10.04
CA ARG A 237 -0.06 8.33 -10.00
C ARG A 237 0.59 8.04 -8.64
N GLY A 238 -0.09 7.29 -7.80
CA GLY A 238 0.35 6.74 -6.54
C GLY A 238 -0.49 5.53 -6.16
N LEU A 239 0.04 4.67 -5.32
CA LEU A 239 -0.63 3.52 -4.73
C LEU A 239 -0.18 3.37 -3.28
N GLY A 240 -1.12 3.14 -2.38
CA GLY A 240 -0.85 2.78 -0.99
C GLY A 240 -0.43 1.32 -0.84
N GLY A 241 0.25 1.03 0.26
CA GLY A 241 0.52 -0.33 0.68
C GLY A 241 -0.70 -1.01 1.30
N SER A 242 -0.56 -2.30 1.55
CA SER A 242 -1.56 -3.09 2.27
C SER A 242 -0.89 -4.15 3.14
N GLN A 243 -1.65 -4.92 3.88
CA GLN A 243 -1.10 -6.08 4.62
C GLN A 243 -0.47 -7.14 3.69
N ARG A 244 -0.86 -7.16 2.40
CA ARG A 244 -0.36 -8.11 1.38
C ARG A 244 0.51 -7.46 0.31
N ASP A 245 0.65 -6.14 0.35
CA ASP A 245 1.53 -5.39 -0.54
C ASP A 245 2.29 -4.35 0.30
N PRO A 246 3.57 -4.57 0.59
CA PRO A 246 4.35 -3.68 1.44
C PRO A 246 4.78 -2.40 0.74
N PHE A 247 4.55 -2.28 -0.56
CA PHE A 247 5.07 -1.19 -1.37
C PHE A 247 4.01 -0.10 -1.56
N CYS A 248 4.44 1.15 -1.44
CA CYS A 248 3.66 2.31 -1.85
C CYS A 248 4.41 3.12 -2.90
N SER A 249 3.69 3.92 -3.65
CA SER A 249 4.30 4.75 -4.71
C SER A 249 3.71 6.15 -4.74
N SER A 250 4.47 7.09 -5.28
CA SER A 250 4.04 8.44 -5.59
C SER A 250 4.84 8.95 -6.78
N ALA A 251 4.31 9.94 -7.51
CA ALA A 251 4.94 10.45 -8.72
C ALA A 251 5.68 11.77 -8.49
N GLU A 252 6.78 11.95 -9.23
CA GLU A 252 7.64 13.13 -9.10
C GLU A 252 6.95 14.44 -9.45
N GLU A 253 6.01 14.42 -10.41
CA GLU A 253 5.26 15.62 -10.79
C GLU A 253 4.43 16.17 -9.64
N ASN A 254 3.89 15.31 -8.78
CA ASN A 254 3.15 15.72 -7.60
C ASN A 254 4.10 16.17 -6.48
N LEU A 255 5.17 15.40 -6.25
CA LEU A 255 6.19 15.72 -5.23
C LEU A 255 6.92 17.03 -5.49
N LEU A 256 7.07 17.45 -6.75
CA LEU A 256 7.84 18.64 -7.12
C LEU A 256 6.97 19.75 -7.74
N GLY A 257 5.65 19.53 -7.86
CA GLY A 257 4.70 20.52 -8.37
C GLY A 257 4.88 20.82 -9.86
N TYR A 258 5.08 19.80 -10.69
CA TYR A 258 5.26 20.01 -12.13
C TYR A 258 3.99 20.58 -12.78
N PRO A 259 4.13 21.41 -13.81
CA PRO A 259 2.99 21.86 -14.58
C PRO A 259 2.19 20.69 -15.17
N GLY A 260 0.88 20.66 -14.96
CA GLY A 260 0.00 19.62 -15.48
C GLY A 260 -0.17 18.40 -14.55
N ASP A 261 0.40 18.43 -13.34
CA ASP A 261 0.11 17.46 -12.29
C ASP A 261 -1.40 17.28 -12.12
N PRO A 262 -1.95 16.06 -12.27
CA PRO A 262 -3.38 15.80 -12.10
C PRO A 262 -3.87 15.94 -10.67
N TYR A 263 -2.96 15.90 -9.70
CA TYR A 263 -3.21 15.98 -8.26
C TYR A 263 -2.62 17.24 -7.62
N ALA A 264 -2.54 18.33 -8.40
CA ALA A 264 -1.86 19.56 -7.98
C ALA A 264 -2.46 20.24 -6.72
N ALA A 265 -3.64 19.82 -6.25
CA ALA A 265 -4.27 20.37 -5.05
C ALA A 265 -3.85 19.66 -3.74
N GLU A 266 -3.18 18.52 -3.85
CA GLU A 266 -2.79 17.67 -2.72
C GLU A 266 -1.40 17.06 -2.92
N CYS A 267 -0.83 16.44 -1.89
CA CYS A 267 0.37 15.62 -1.98
C CYS A 267 -0.01 14.14 -1.79
N ILE A 268 0.00 13.39 -2.88
CA ILE A 268 -0.37 11.99 -2.91
C ILE A 268 0.52 11.13 -2.00
N LEU A 269 1.80 11.48 -1.86
CA LEU A 269 2.69 10.74 -0.96
C LEU A 269 2.15 10.68 0.47
N ILE A 270 1.55 11.76 0.99
CA ILE A 270 1.01 11.79 2.36
C ILE A 270 -0.12 10.77 2.50
N HIS A 271 -1.01 10.67 1.51
CA HIS A 271 -2.10 9.70 1.46
C HIS A 271 -1.58 8.25 1.39
N GLU A 272 -0.73 7.96 0.41
CA GLU A 272 -0.23 6.60 0.17
C GLU A 272 0.70 6.11 1.29
N LEU A 273 1.48 7.02 1.88
CA LEU A 273 2.30 6.70 3.05
C LEU A 273 1.44 6.43 4.29
N ALA A 274 0.28 7.11 4.45
CA ALA A 274 -0.64 6.85 5.55
C ALA A 274 -1.14 5.40 5.54
N HIS A 275 -1.44 4.83 4.38
CA HIS A 275 -1.76 3.40 4.27
C HIS A 275 -0.61 2.51 4.77
N ASN A 276 0.63 2.82 4.38
CA ASN A 276 1.79 2.06 4.86
C ASN A 276 2.05 2.24 6.36
N ILE A 277 1.90 3.47 6.88
CA ILE A 277 1.99 3.76 8.32
C ILE A 277 0.95 2.91 9.07
N HIS A 278 -0.30 2.86 8.60
CA HIS A 278 -1.36 2.07 9.21
C HIS A 278 -1.05 0.56 9.13
N LEU A 279 -0.92 0.03 7.92
CA LEU A 279 -1.00 -1.40 7.66
C LEU A 279 0.34 -2.13 7.83
N ARG A 280 1.46 -1.42 7.74
CA ARG A 280 2.81 -2.00 7.87
C ARG A 280 3.56 -1.50 9.10
N GLY A 281 3.17 -0.36 9.64
CA GLY A 281 3.69 0.23 10.86
C GLY A 281 2.81 -0.08 12.07
N LEU A 282 1.69 0.63 12.19
CA LEU A 282 0.80 0.59 13.37
C LEU A 282 0.26 -0.81 13.66
N CYS A 283 -0.21 -1.56 12.65
CA CYS A 283 -0.68 -2.93 12.83
C CYS A 283 0.40 -3.89 13.37
N ASN A 284 1.68 -3.55 13.22
CA ASN A 284 2.79 -4.32 13.77
C ASN A 284 3.19 -3.92 15.19
N VAL A 285 2.97 -2.66 15.59
CA VAL A 285 3.34 -2.16 16.94
C VAL A 285 2.16 -2.11 17.90
N ASP A 286 0.94 -1.92 17.40
CA ASP A 286 -0.31 -1.91 18.15
C ASP A 286 -1.39 -2.73 17.42
N PRO A 287 -1.54 -4.02 17.73
CA PRO A 287 -2.55 -4.88 17.10
C PRO A 287 -3.99 -4.39 17.28
N SER A 288 -4.26 -3.49 18.22
CA SER A 288 -5.59 -2.94 18.48
C SER A 288 -5.93 -1.73 17.60
N PHE A 289 -4.94 -1.12 16.94
CA PHE A 289 -5.14 0.13 16.20
C PHE A 289 -6.16 -0.03 15.07
N ASP A 290 -6.05 -1.05 14.24
CA ASP A 290 -6.99 -1.29 13.12
C ASP A 290 -8.43 -1.47 13.60
N ARG A 291 -8.64 -2.17 14.73
CA ARG A 291 -9.95 -2.32 15.34
C ARG A 291 -10.50 -0.98 15.82
N ARG A 292 -9.70 -0.18 16.54
CA ARG A 292 -10.11 1.16 17.02
C ARG A 292 -10.40 2.12 15.86
N LEU A 293 -9.61 2.07 14.80
CA LEU A 293 -9.85 2.85 13.59
C LEU A 293 -11.17 2.44 12.93
N ARG A 294 -11.46 1.15 12.83
CA ARG A 294 -12.72 0.65 12.28
C ARG A 294 -13.93 1.08 13.11
N GLU A 295 -13.85 0.94 14.43
CA GLU A 295 -14.90 1.40 15.35
C GLU A 295 -15.14 2.91 15.21
N THR A 296 -14.08 3.71 15.08
CA THR A 296 -14.19 5.17 14.86
C THR A 296 -14.82 5.48 13.51
N TYR A 297 -14.43 4.77 12.45
CA TYR A 297 -15.03 4.87 11.12
C TYR A 297 -16.53 4.54 11.14
N GLU A 298 -16.90 3.43 11.74
CA GLU A 298 -18.31 3.00 11.84
C GLU A 298 -19.15 4.04 12.58
N ALA A 299 -18.64 4.59 13.69
CA ALA A 299 -19.31 5.67 14.43
C ALA A 299 -19.47 6.96 13.61
N ALA A 300 -18.44 7.33 12.83
CA ALA A 300 -18.50 8.49 11.93
C ALA A 300 -19.55 8.28 10.82
N MET A 301 -19.63 7.08 10.24
CA MET A 301 -20.64 6.74 9.22
C MET A 301 -22.04 6.76 9.81
N GLU A 302 -22.26 6.22 11.02
CA GLU A 302 -23.54 6.27 11.72
C GLU A 302 -23.97 7.71 12.04
N ALA A 303 -23.03 8.57 12.40
CA ALA A 303 -23.27 10.01 12.59
C ALA A 303 -23.52 10.78 11.29
N GLY A 304 -23.40 10.13 10.11
CA GLY A 304 -23.60 10.74 8.81
C GLY A 304 -22.44 11.62 8.34
N LEU A 305 -21.26 11.55 9.00
CA LEU A 305 -20.07 12.23 8.56
C LEU A 305 -19.53 11.61 7.25
N TRP A 306 -18.86 12.42 6.45
CA TRP A 306 -18.21 12.01 5.20
C TRP A 306 -19.17 11.37 4.15
N LYS A 307 -20.49 11.50 4.32
CA LYS A 307 -21.48 10.88 3.41
C LYS A 307 -21.19 11.27 1.96
N GLY A 308 -21.04 10.23 1.10
CA GLY A 308 -20.76 10.40 -0.32
C GLY A 308 -19.37 10.96 -0.64
N LYS A 309 -18.44 10.97 0.34
CA LYS A 309 -17.05 11.41 0.18
C LYS A 309 -16.08 10.24 0.19
N TYR A 310 -14.87 10.45 -0.29
CA TYR A 310 -13.87 9.39 -0.42
C TYR A 310 -13.51 8.75 0.93
N ALA A 311 -13.45 9.54 1.99
CA ALA A 311 -13.28 9.04 3.36
C ALA A 311 -14.37 8.04 3.80
N SER A 312 -15.56 8.01 3.15
CA SER A 312 -16.62 7.05 3.48
C SER A 312 -16.48 5.69 2.79
N VAL A 313 -15.47 5.48 1.95
CA VAL A 313 -15.31 4.26 1.16
C VAL A 313 -14.97 3.05 2.05
N ASN A 314 -14.05 3.21 2.98
CA ASN A 314 -13.69 2.25 4.01
C ASN A 314 -12.77 2.91 5.06
N HIS A 315 -12.49 2.20 6.16
CA HIS A 315 -11.67 2.72 7.25
C HIS A 315 -10.20 2.99 6.88
N HIS A 316 -9.65 2.38 5.82
CA HIS A 316 -8.29 2.67 5.36
C HIS A 316 -8.22 4.03 4.67
N GLU A 317 -9.18 4.30 3.78
CA GLU A 317 -9.29 5.60 3.11
C GLU A 317 -9.68 6.70 4.10
N TYR A 318 -10.58 6.40 5.04
CA TYR A 318 -10.94 7.30 6.13
C TYR A 318 -9.72 7.76 6.92
N PHE A 319 -8.79 6.84 7.25
CA PHE A 319 -7.55 7.21 7.93
C PHE A 319 -6.64 8.05 7.03
N ALA A 320 -6.45 7.66 5.77
CA ALA A 320 -5.56 8.38 4.85
C ALA A 320 -6.05 9.81 4.56
N GLU A 321 -7.36 9.99 4.37
CA GLU A 321 -8.01 11.32 4.23
C GLU A 321 -7.85 12.17 5.51
N GLY A 322 -8.03 11.54 6.67
CA GLY A 322 -7.79 12.20 7.96
C GLY A 322 -6.33 12.62 8.13
N VAL A 323 -5.38 11.80 7.69
CA VAL A 323 -3.95 12.14 7.72
C VAL A 323 -3.64 13.30 6.77
N GLN A 324 -4.22 13.33 5.57
CA GLN A 324 -4.07 14.48 4.68
C GLN A 324 -4.56 15.77 5.35
N SER A 325 -5.77 15.77 5.91
CA SER A 325 -6.32 16.93 6.64
C SER A 325 -5.48 17.28 7.88
N TRP A 326 -4.91 16.28 8.60
CA TRP A 326 -4.02 16.51 9.75
C TRP A 326 -2.76 17.30 9.39
N PHE A 327 -2.28 17.16 8.15
CA PHE A 327 -1.12 17.87 7.62
C PHE A 327 -1.48 19.06 6.71
N ASP A 328 -2.74 19.52 6.71
CA ASP A 328 -3.27 20.64 5.89
C ASP A 328 -3.03 20.40 4.38
N ASN A 329 -3.32 19.20 3.93
CA ASN A 329 -2.97 18.73 2.58
C ASN A 329 -4.14 18.13 1.80
N ASN A 330 -5.34 18.09 2.34
CA ASN A 330 -6.46 17.48 1.64
C ASN A 330 -7.04 18.45 0.59
N ARG A 331 -7.79 17.88 -0.37
CA ARG A 331 -8.63 18.65 -1.30
C ARG A 331 -9.92 19.10 -0.59
N GLU A 332 -10.56 20.12 -1.13
CA GLU A 332 -11.80 20.65 -0.58
C GLU A 332 -12.85 20.92 -1.66
N HIS A 333 -14.13 20.87 -1.27
CA HIS A 333 -15.28 21.31 -2.09
C HIS A 333 -15.33 20.70 -3.49
N ASP A 334 -14.91 19.44 -3.64
CA ASP A 334 -15.05 18.71 -4.89
C ASP A 334 -16.00 17.50 -4.74
N HIS A 335 -16.06 16.67 -5.77
CA HIS A 335 -16.93 15.47 -5.76
C HIS A 335 -16.58 14.52 -4.60
N ASP A 336 -15.28 14.29 -4.37
CA ASP A 336 -14.77 13.28 -3.42
C ASP A 336 -14.50 13.87 -2.03
N HIS A 337 -14.42 15.22 -1.89
CA HIS A 337 -14.02 15.90 -0.67
C HIS A 337 -15.04 16.97 -0.25
N ASN A 338 -15.21 17.12 1.06
CA ASN A 338 -16.01 18.19 1.65
C ASN A 338 -15.14 19.45 1.92
N HIS A 339 -15.41 20.19 2.98
CA HIS A 339 -14.65 21.39 3.37
C HIS A 339 -13.45 21.07 4.28
N VAL A 340 -13.30 19.82 4.74
CA VAL A 340 -12.29 19.45 5.73
C VAL A 340 -10.96 19.19 5.06
N ASN A 341 -10.07 20.21 5.08
CA ASN A 341 -8.74 20.11 4.50
C ASN A 341 -7.61 20.54 5.44
N THR A 342 -7.94 21.01 6.65
CA THR A 342 -7.01 21.43 7.68
C THR A 342 -7.17 20.61 8.96
N ARG A 343 -6.13 20.61 9.81
CA ARG A 343 -6.14 19.95 11.11
C ARG A 343 -7.22 20.51 12.02
N GLU A 344 -7.43 21.81 12.00
CA GLU A 344 -8.42 22.50 12.81
C GLU A 344 -9.84 22.10 12.40
N GLU A 345 -10.12 22.07 11.11
CA GLU A 345 -11.40 21.60 10.57
C GLU A 345 -11.64 20.11 10.84
N LEU A 346 -10.60 19.27 10.75
CA LEU A 346 -10.70 17.87 11.12
C LEU A 346 -11.09 17.69 12.59
N LYS A 347 -10.47 18.45 13.51
CA LYS A 347 -10.79 18.42 14.94
C LYS A 347 -12.23 18.84 15.23
N GLU A 348 -12.75 19.80 14.48
CA GLU A 348 -14.13 20.29 14.63
C GLU A 348 -15.14 19.31 14.02
N TYR A 349 -14.84 18.80 12.82
CA TYR A 349 -15.78 17.98 12.05
C TYR A 349 -15.82 16.52 12.51
N ASP A 350 -14.65 15.91 12.74
CA ASP A 350 -14.50 14.51 13.15
C ASP A 350 -13.45 14.38 14.26
N PRO A 351 -13.84 14.70 15.50
CA PRO A 351 -12.93 14.63 16.65
C PRO A 351 -12.41 13.21 16.92
N GLY A 352 -13.13 12.16 16.51
CA GLY A 352 -12.69 10.77 16.65
C GLY A 352 -11.49 10.47 15.75
N LEU A 353 -11.58 10.80 14.48
CA LEU A 353 -10.46 10.65 13.53
C LEU A 353 -9.29 11.57 13.91
N ALA A 354 -9.58 12.81 14.30
CA ALA A 354 -8.56 13.74 14.75
C ALA A 354 -7.79 13.22 15.97
N ALA A 355 -8.45 12.53 16.91
CA ALA A 355 -7.81 11.92 18.08
C ALA A 355 -6.85 10.78 17.67
N LEU A 356 -7.23 9.94 16.70
CA LEU A 356 -6.34 8.90 16.15
C LEU A 356 -5.15 9.51 15.42
N CYS A 357 -5.35 10.55 14.61
CA CYS A 357 -4.26 11.27 13.97
C CYS A 357 -3.31 11.90 15.00
N HIS A 358 -3.85 12.49 16.07
CA HIS A 358 -3.05 13.03 17.17
C HIS A 358 -2.25 11.94 17.90
N GLU A 359 -2.84 10.78 18.16
CA GLU A 359 -2.14 9.64 18.77
C GLU A 359 -0.93 9.21 17.93
N VAL A 360 -1.10 9.17 16.60
CA VAL A 360 -0.05 8.73 15.69
C VAL A 360 1.01 9.80 15.47
N PHE A 361 0.63 11.02 15.18
CA PHE A 361 1.54 12.07 14.70
C PHE A 361 1.85 13.13 15.77
N GLY A 362 1.03 13.24 16.82
CA GLY A 362 1.13 14.26 17.85
C GLY A 362 0.93 15.68 17.29
N ASP A 363 1.30 16.68 18.10
CA ASP A 363 1.31 18.09 17.68
C ASP A 363 2.61 18.38 16.89
N THR A 364 2.71 17.76 15.70
CA THR A 364 3.82 18.07 14.79
C THR A 364 3.66 19.46 14.17
N GLU A 365 4.79 20.13 13.93
CA GLU A 365 4.81 21.44 13.25
C GLU A 365 4.55 21.33 11.74
N LEU A 366 4.63 20.12 11.18
CA LEU A 366 4.39 19.93 9.76
C LEU A 366 2.97 20.41 9.39
N ARG A 367 2.95 21.41 8.52
CA ARG A 367 1.84 21.81 7.70
C ARG A 367 2.34 21.75 6.27
N TYR A 368 1.67 20.98 5.45
CA TYR A 368 2.12 20.83 4.08
C TYR A 368 2.01 22.15 3.32
N THR A 369 3.05 22.44 2.57
CA THR A 369 3.07 23.53 1.60
C THR A 369 3.67 23.03 0.29
N LYS A 370 3.24 23.59 -0.82
CA LYS A 370 3.73 23.14 -2.13
C LYS A 370 5.25 23.35 -2.24
N PRO A 371 5.98 22.37 -2.79
CA PRO A 371 7.46 22.44 -2.94
C PRO A 371 7.93 23.71 -3.61
N VAL A 372 7.21 24.16 -4.64
CA VAL A 372 7.55 25.37 -5.40
C VAL A 372 7.48 26.67 -4.57
N THR A 373 6.89 26.63 -3.36
CA THR A 373 6.81 27.78 -2.44
C THR A 373 7.92 27.77 -1.37
N ARG A 374 8.77 26.73 -1.31
CA ARG A 374 9.80 26.56 -0.27
C ARG A 374 11.11 25.98 -0.85
N LEU A 375 11.68 26.68 -1.82
CA LEU A 375 12.91 26.29 -2.54
C LEU A 375 14.17 26.51 -1.70
N HIS A 376 14.22 25.93 -0.51
CA HIS A 376 15.34 25.98 0.43
C HIS A 376 15.54 24.63 1.12
N GLY A 377 16.63 24.47 1.86
CA GLY A 377 16.96 23.23 2.56
C GLY A 377 17.15 22.07 1.57
N HIS A 378 16.35 21.02 1.67
CA HIS A 378 16.44 19.85 0.80
C HIS A 378 16.03 20.11 -0.66
N LEU A 379 15.38 21.24 -0.96
CA LEU A 379 15.03 21.68 -2.32
C LEU A 379 15.92 22.84 -2.83
N GLU A 380 16.99 23.18 -2.10
CA GLU A 380 17.93 24.20 -2.55
C GLU A 380 18.56 23.79 -3.89
N GLY A 381 18.46 24.69 -4.88
CA GLY A 381 18.94 24.42 -6.24
C GLY A 381 17.92 23.75 -7.17
N TYR A 382 16.75 23.35 -6.68
CA TYR A 382 15.66 22.91 -7.56
C TYR A 382 15.12 24.10 -8.34
N ASP A 383 15.03 23.95 -9.66
CA ASP A 383 14.44 24.97 -10.56
C ASP A 383 13.08 24.50 -11.10
N PRO A 384 11.94 24.98 -10.56
CA PRO A 384 10.61 24.64 -11.06
C PRO A 384 10.35 25.08 -12.50
N ALA A 385 11.08 26.10 -13.00
CA ALA A 385 10.90 26.59 -14.37
C ALA A 385 11.48 25.62 -15.41
N ALA A 386 12.45 24.79 -15.00
CA ALA A 386 13.03 23.74 -15.82
C ALA A 386 12.25 22.42 -15.75
N ALA A 387 11.20 22.34 -14.91
CA ALA A 387 10.43 21.12 -14.72
C ALA A 387 9.65 20.73 -16.00
N PRO A 388 9.62 19.44 -16.36
CA PRO A 388 8.83 18.98 -17.48
C PRO A 388 7.33 19.14 -17.20
N LYS A 389 6.55 19.32 -18.26
CA LYS A 389 5.09 19.34 -18.13
C LYS A 389 4.55 17.92 -18.16
N PHE A 390 3.87 17.49 -17.09
CA PHE A 390 3.16 16.21 -17.09
C PHE A 390 2.03 16.21 -18.13
N ARG A 391 1.91 15.10 -18.86
CA ARG A 391 0.82 14.84 -19.80
C ARG A 391 0.50 13.36 -19.81
N TRP A 392 -0.78 13.04 -19.72
CA TRP A 392 -1.23 11.68 -19.95
C TRP A 392 -0.97 11.26 -21.42
N PRO A 393 -0.34 10.12 -21.65
CA PRO A 393 -0.13 9.61 -23.01
C PRO A 393 -1.45 9.25 -23.69
N GLU A 394 -1.47 9.34 -25.01
CA GLU A 394 -2.68 9.10 -25.80
C GLU A 394 -3.27 7.69 -25.57
N ARG A 395 -2.41 6.67 -25.42
CA ARG A 395 -2.83 5.28 -25.15
C ARG A 395 -3.75 5.16 -23.93
N LEU A 396 -3.58 6.01 -22.91
CA LEU A 396 -4.35 5.94 -21.67
C LEU A 396 -5.68 6.71 -21.69
N GLN A 397 -5.92 7.54 -22.70
CA GLN A 397 -7.12 8.37 -22.76
C GLN A 397 -8.41 7.55 -22.84
N HIS A 398 -8.38 6.39 -23.52
CA HIS A 398 -9.53 5.50 -23.58
C HIS A 398 -9.84 4.89 -22.21
N ALA A 399 -8.84 4.35 -21.53
CA ALA A 399 -8.98 3.79 -20.18
C ALA A 399 -9.48 4.84 -19.19
N GLN A 400 -8.92 6.05 -19.21
CA GLN A 400 -9.37 7.16 -18.38
C GLN A 400 -10.84 7.51 -18.58
N ARG A 401 -11.32 7.55 -19.84
CA ARG A 401 -12.75 7.82 -20.11
C ARG A 401 -13.65 6.75 -19.48
N LEU A 402 -13.30 5.48 -19.65
CA LEU A 402 -14.10 4.37 -19.09
C LEU A 402 -14.09 4.35 -17.57
N ILE A 403 -12.95 4.60 -16.94
CA ILE A 403 -12.81 4.69 -15.49
C ILE A 403 -13.69 5.81 -14.93
N ARG A 404 -13.65 7.01 -15.55
CA ARG A 404 -14.49 8.15 -15.15
C ARG A 404 -15.98 7.86 -15.31
N GLN A 405 -16.40 7.26 -16.43
CA GLN A 405 -17.80 6.90 -16.66
C GLN A 405 -18.30 5.87 -15.63
N ALA A 406 -17.45 4.92 -15.23
CA ALA A 406 -17.81 3.96 -14.20
C ALA A 406 -17.95 4.60 -12.82
N ALA A 407 -17.08 5.57 -12.50
CA ALA A 407 -17.20 6.35 -11.26
C ALA A 407 -18.49 7.19 -11.23
N GLN A 408 -18.81 7.90 -12.30
CA GLN A 408 -20.05 8.70 -12.41
C GLN A 408 -21.31 7.85 -12.20
N ARG A 409 -21.41 6.69 -12.87
CA ARG A 409 -22.57 5.80 -12.71
C ARG A 409 -22.81 5.33 -11.29
N ARG A 410 -21.73 5.00 -10.56
CA ARG A 410 -21.87 4.56 -9.15
C ARG A 410 -22.35 5.68 -8.23
N ASN A 411 -21.88 6.89 -8.48
CA ASN A 411 -22.32 8.05 -7.69
C ASN A 411 -23.80 8.36 -7.95
N GLU A 412 -24.27 8.28 -9.20
CA GLU A 412 -25.68 8.44 -9.52
C GLU A 412 -26.56 7.33 -8.90
N GLU A 413 -26.01 6.13 -8.72
CA GLU A 413 -26.69 5.01 -8.02
C GLU A 413 -26.74 5.25 -6.51
N ALA A 414 -25.65 5.76 -5.92
CA ALA A 414 -25.57 6.08 -4.49
C ALA A 414 -26.49 7.26 -4.09
N ASP A 415 -26.65 8.25 -4.98
CA ASP A 415 -27.56 9.39 -4.74
C ASP A 415 -29.05 9.00 -4.83
N ARG A 416 -29.37 7.87 -5.45
CA ARG A 416 -30.75 7.34 -5.58
C ARG A 416 -31.17 6.40 -4.47
N SER A 417 -30.21 5.91 -3.67
CA SER A 417 -30.42 4.99 -2.55
C SER A 417 -30.46 5.73 -1.21
#